data_c760badcc1517e1c3e3caf22d5b25f42
#
_entry.id   c760badcc1517e1c3e3caf22d5b25f42
#
_cell.length_a   1.000
_cell.length_b   1.000
_cell.length_c   1.000
_cell.angle_alpha   90.00
_cell.angle_beta   90.00
_cell.angle_gamma   90.00
#
_symmetry.space_group_name_H-M   'P 1'
#
loop_
_entity.id
_entity.type
_entity.pdbx_description
1 polymer ?
#
loop_
_entity_poly.entity_id
_entity_poly.type
_entity_poly.pdbx_seq_one_letter_code
_entity_poly.pdbx_strand_id
1 'polypeptide(L)'
;MDKEGRAHFRFYAPQASKLQVDCCGKKYDMWKDAGGLWTATTDPLPVGFHYYFLIADGVSVTDPSSYTFFGCCRVASGIEIPEGEEGNYYRPQQVPHGQVRSCTYYSETQKEFRRCMVYTPAEYETYPKKRYPVLYLQHGMGEDETGWSTQGRMNHIMDNLIASGKCVPMLVVMDSGDVEAPFRPRLGKDINEERALYGATFYDVILKDLIPMIDRTFRTKTDREHRAMAGLSWGGHQTFNTTLPHLDKFSYIGSFSGAIFGLDMKTCFNGVFSDADGFNKRVNYFFLGCGTEEQMGTKKMVESLCELGIKVDYYESKGTGHEWLTWRRCLKEFLPNLFKH
;
A
#
# COMPACT_ATOMS: atom_id res chain seq x y z
N MET A 1 19.04 15.96 -8.15
CA MET A 1 19.82 14.72 -8.33
C MET A 1 20.87 14.90 -9.40
N ASP A 2 22.01 14.27 -9.24
CA ASP A 2 23.05 14.22 -10.28
C ASP A 2 22.97 12.92 -11.11
N LYS A 3 23.90 12.77 -12.05
CA LYS A 3 23.95 11.61 -12.96
C LYS A 3 24.34 10.30 -12.27
N GLU A 4 24.95 10.40 -11.08
CA GLU A 4 25.35 9.26 -10.26
C GLU A 4 24.22 8.80 -9.30
N GLY A 5 23.05 9.44 -9.35
CA GLY A 5 21.90 9.09 -8.48
C GLY A 5 21.99 9.67 -7.06
N ARG A 6 22.91 10.63 -6.82
CA ARG A 6 23.02 11.28 -5.51
C ARG A 6 22.01 12.42 -5.41
N ALA A 7 21.36 12.55 -4.27
CA ALA A 7 20.47 13.65 -3.95
C ALA A 7 21.24 14.85 -3.36
N HIS A 8 20.90 16.04 -3.78
CA HIS A 8 21.46 17.28 -3.26
C HIS A 8 20.38 18.02 -2.48
N PHE A 9 20.58 18.12 -1.17
CA PHE A 9 19.69 18.82 -0.26
C PHE A 9 20.18 20.24 0.00
N ARG A 10 19.24 21.19 0.08
CA ARG A 10 19.49 22.58 0.41
C ARG A 10 18.45 23.04 1.40
N PHE A 11 18.88 23.70 2.47
CA PHE A 11 17.98 24.20 3.48
C PHE A 11 18.48 25.51 4.08
N TYR A 12 17.64 26.55 4.10
CA TYR A 12 18.00 27.83 4.69
C TYR A 12 17.59 27.87 6.16
N ALA A 13 18.59 27.85 7.05
CA ALA A 13 18.39 27.89 8.51
C ALA A 13 19.55 28.63 9.18
N PRO A 14 19.60 29.96 9.10
CA PRO A 14 20.76 30.77 9.55
C PRO A 14 21.00 30.65 11.05
N GLN A 15 19.96 30.34 11.84
CA GLN A 15 20.04 30.22 13.31
C GLN A 15 20.38 28.81 13.78
N ALA A 16 20.25 27.78 12.96
CA ALA A 16 20.57 26.41 13.34
C ALA A 16 22.08 26.25 13.58
N SER A 17 22.42 25.47 14.61
CA SER A 17 23.79 25.14 14.97
C SER A 17 24.26 23.86 14.29
N LYS A 18 23.35 22.93 14.06
CA LYS A 18 23.61 21.64 13.36
C LYS A 18 22.41 21.24 12.53
N LEU A 19 22.69 20.79 11.30
CA LEU A 19 21.67 20.21 10.41
C LEU A 19 22.15 18.90 9.82
N GLN A 20 21.25 17.91 9.73
CA GLN A 20 21.49 16.64 9.06
C GLN A 20 20.28 16.29 8.20
N VAL A 21 20.49 15.49 7.16
CA VAL A 21 19.43 14.80 6.42
C VAL A 21 19.49 13.32 6.81
N ASP A 22 18.36 12.77 7.28
CA ASP A 22 18.18 11.32 7.48
C ASP A 22 17.41 10.77 6.28
N CYS A 23 18.08 10.03 5.41
CA CYS A 23 17.52 9.49 4.18
C CYS A 23 17.95 8.04 4.00
N CYS A 24 17.02 7.14 3.72
CA CYS A 24 17.26 5.70 3.55
C CYS A 24 18.03 5.08 4.74
N GLY A 25 17.72 5.50 5.95
CA GLY A 25 18.35 5.00 7.20
C GLY A 25 19.78 5.50 7.44
N LYS A 26 20.30 6.41 6.60
CA LYS A 26 21.60 7.03 6.77
C LYS A 26 21.48 8.53 7.02
N LYS A 27 22.25 9.03 7.99
CA LYS A 27 22.33 10.47 8.30
C LYS A 27 23.52 11.08 7.61
N TYR A 28 23.28 12.21 6.93
CA TYR A 28 24.27 13.03 6.23
C TYR A 28 24.37 14.38 6.93
N ASP A 29 25.56 14.75 7.40
CA ASP A 29 25.82 16.07 7.95
C ASP A 29 25.72 17.14 6.82
N MET A 30 25.09 18.26 7.13
CA MET A 30 24.99 19.39 6.23
C MET A 30 26.06 20.45 6.56
N TRP A 31 26.51 21.12 5.52
CA TRP A 31 27.49 22.23 5.61
C TRP A 31 26.79 23.57 5.45
N LYS A 32 27.05 24.49 6.39
CA LYS A 32 26.50 25.84 6.39
C LYS A 32 27.44 26.82 5.72
N ASP A 33 26.97 27.58 4.75
CA ASP A 33 27.71 28.70 4.19
C ASP A 33 27.59 29.98 5.04
N ALA A 34 28.32 31.02 4.66
CA ALA A 34 28.30 32.32 5.36
C ALA A 34 26.91 33.01 5.30
N GLY A 35 26.07 32.67 4.35
CA GLY A 35 24.72 33.20 4.18
C GLY A 35 23.67 32.45 5.00
N GLY A 36 24.02 31.33 5.62
CA GLY A 36 23.09 30.50 6.40
C GLY A 36 22.36 29.43 5.60
N LEU A 37 22.80 29.16 4.36
CA LEU A 37 22.33 28.08 3.55
C LEU A 37 23.10 26.80 3.90
N TRP A 38 22.37 25.73 4.21
CA TRP A 38 22.90 24.41 4.49
C TRP A 38 22.79 23.52 3.27
N THR A 39 23.82 22.73 2.99
CA THR A 39 23.84 21.79 1.86
C THR A 39 24.37 20.42 2.29
N ALA A 40 23.82 19.38 1.68
CA ALA A 40 24.34 18.02 1.78
C ALA A 40 24.17 17.28 0.46
N THR A 41 25.05 16.33 0.21
CA THR A 41 24.95 15.39 -0.92
C THR A 41 24.99 13.98 -0.36
N THR A 42 24.07 13.14 -0.79
CA THR A 42 24.00 11.73 -0.36
C THR A 42 24.98 10.86 -1.14
N ASP A 43 25.16 9.63 -0.72
CA ASP A 43 25.59 8.56 -1.62
C ASP A 43 24.52 8.34 -2.72
N PRO A 44 24.82 7.57 -3.78
CA PRO A 44 23.80 7.11 -4.72
C PRO A 44 22.64 6.44 -3.98
N LEU A 45 21.43 6.90 -4.23
CA LEU A 45 20.23 6.36 -3.62
C LEU A 45 19.61 5.27 -4.51
N PRO A 46 18.97 4.25 -3.93
CA PRO A 46 18.23 3.26 -4.71
C PRO A 46 17.09 3.93 -5.50
N VAL A 47 16.73 3.33 -6.63
CA VAL A 47 15.57 3.74 -7.42
C VAL A 47 14.29 3.56 -6.61
N GLY A 48 13.33 4.46 -6.76
CA GLY A 48 12.03 4.40 -6.09
C GLY A 48 11.76 5.59 -5.18
N PHE A 49 10.69 5.47 -4.39
CA PHE A 49 10.28 6.47 -3.43
C PHE A 49 10.92 6.22 -2.07
N HIS A 50 11.52 7.26 -1.46
CA HIS A 50 12.13 7.19 -0.14
C HIS A 50 11.66 8.31 0.76
N TYR A 51 11.40 7.97 2.02
CA TYR A 51 11.17 8.97 3.06
C TYR A 51 12.49 9.58 3.51
N TYR A 52 12.46 10.86 3.84
CA TYR A 52 13.57 11.54 4.49
C TYR A 52 13.10 12.56 5.52
N PHE A 53 13.99 12.91 6.44
CA PHE A 53 13.77 13.91 7.48
C PHE A 53 14.96 14.84 7.56
N LEU A 54 14.69 16.09 7.94
CA LEU A 54 15.74 17.00 8.41
C LEU A 54 15.87 16.86 9.92
N ILE A 55 17.09 16.92 10.43
CA ILE A 55 17.38 16.94 11.87
C ILE A 55 18.03 18.26 12.18
N ALA A 56 17.26 19.20 12.74
CA ALA A 56 17.72 20.54 13.12
C ALA A 56 17.98 20.57 14.64
N ASP A 57 19.24 20.78 15.04
CA ASP A 57 19.67 20.83 16.44
C ASP A 57 19.12 19.65 17.29
N GLY A 58 19.08 18.46 16.67
CA GLY A 58 18.62 17.22 17.31
C GLY A 58 17.11 16.95 17.16
N VAL A 59 16.32 17.88 16.63
CA VAL A 59 14.87 17.71 16.41
C VAL A 59 14.62 17.27 14.99
N SER A 60 13.91 16.12 14.82
CA SER A 60 13.51 15.63 13.49
C SER A 60 12.28 16.38 12.99
N VAL A 61 12.39 16.99 11.83
CA VAL A 61 11.36 17.82 11.19
C VAL A 61 11.18 17.42 9.72
N THR A 62 10.03 17.77 9.14
CA THR A 62 9.85 17.71 7.68
C THR A 62 10.54 18.85 6.98
N ASP A 63 10.93 18.65 5.73
CA ASP A 63 11.41 19.70 4.84
C ASP A 63 10.21 20.50 4.32
N PRO A 64 10.09 21.80 4.63
CA PRO A 64 8.98 22.63 4.15
C PRO A 64 9.00 22.84 2.63
N SER A 65 10.11 22.53 1.94
CA SER A 65 10.22 22.59 0.50
C SER A 65 9.78 21.30 -0.22
N SER A 66 9.48 20.23 0.54
CA SER A 66 9.01 18.95 0.03
C SER A 66 7.50 18.81 0.13
N TYR A 67 6.91 18.00 -0.74
CA TYR A 67 5.60 17.42 -0.43
C TYR A 67 5.68 16.60 0.85
N THR A 68 4.57 16.58 1.59
CA THR A 68 4.44 15.79 2.80
C THR A 68 3.64 14.53 2.53
N PHE A 69 4.07 13.46 3.19
CA PHE A 69 3.48 12.13 3.11
C PHE A 69 3.24 11.63 4.53
N PHE A 70 2.24 10.80 4.74
CA PHE A 70 2.14 10.05 5.97
C PHE A 70 2.85 8.71 5.79
N GLY A 71 3.87 8.46 6.60
CA GLY A 71 4.67 7.25 6.59
C GLY A 71 5.60 7.20 7.78
N CYS A 72 6.12 6.02 8.12
CA CYS A 72 6.92 5.83 9.34
C CYS A 72 6.19 6.34 10.60
N CYS A 73 4.87 6.17 10.68
CA CYS A 73 3.97 6.58 11.77
C CYS A 73 3.91 8.10 12.00
N ARG A 74 4.28 8.92 11.04
CA ARG A 74 4.30 10.39 11.14
C ARG A 74 4.31 11.06 9.78
N VAL A 75 4.13 12.37 9.78
CA VAL A 75 4.35 13.18 8.59
C VAL A 75 5.83 13.15 8.22
N ALA A 76 6.15 12.84 6.98
CA ALA A 76 7.48 12.69 6.43
C ALA A 76 7.65 13.50 5.14
N SER A 77 8.87 13.88 4.81
CA SER A 77 9.25 14.33 3.46
C SER A 77 9.54 13.13 2.58
N GLY A 78 9.43 13.30 1.26
CA GLY A 78 9.69 12.22 0.32
C GLY A 78 10.53 12.68 -0.87
N ILE A 79 11.34 11.74 -1.37
CA ILE A 79 12.12 11.91 -2.60
C ILE A 79 11.88 10.72 -3.53
N GLU A 80 11.70 10.98 -4.80
CA GLU A 80 11.57 9.97 -5.84
C GLU A 80 12.86 9.89 -6.67
N ILE A 81 13.47 8.71 -6.67
CA ILE A 81 14.60 8.40 -7.55
C ILE A 81 14.03 7.71 -8.80
N PRO A 82 14.11 8.33 -9.98
CA PRO A 82 13.43 7.85 -11.17
C PRO A 82 13.90 6.47 -11.64
N GLU A 83 12.95 5.58 -11.94
CA GLU A 83 13.19 4.23 -12.49
C GLU A 83 13.53 4.23 -14.01
N GLY A 84 13.75 5.39 -14.64
CA GLY A 84 13.93 5.44 -16.08
C GLY A 84 12.62 5.15 -16.83
N GLU A 85 12.70 4.52 -18.01
CA GLU A 85 11.52 4.21 -18.82
C GLU A 85 10.63 3.13 -18.19
N GLU A 86 11.20 2.21 -17.42
CA GLU A 86 10.45 1.19 -16.71
C GLU A 86 9.42 1.79 -15.75
N GLY A 87 9.69 2.98 -15.19
CA GLY A 87 8.78 3.71 -14.32
C GLY A 87 7.60 4.40 -15.02
N ASN A 88 7.47 4.30 -16.34
CA ASN A 88 6.37 4.96 -17.06
C ASN A 88 4.99 4.47 -16.63
N TYR A 89 4.86 3.26 -16.09
CA TYR A 89 3.57 2.73 -15.65
C TYR A 89 2.98 3.47 -14.44
N TYR A 90 3.80 4.09 -13.59
CA TYR A 90 3.34 4.86 -12.43
C TYR A 90 3.51 6.38 -12.57
N ARG A 91 4.04 6.86 -13.69
CA ARG A 91 4.12 8.30 -13.98
C ARG A 91 2.84 8.81 -14.61
N PRO A 92 2.47 10.07 -14.36
CA PRO A 92 1.39 10.70 -15.13
C PRO A 92 1.70 10.61 -16.63
N GLN A 93 0.77 10.06 -17.41
CA GLN A 93 0.83 10.00 -18.87
C GLN A 93 -0.28 10.88 -19.44
N GLN A 94 -0.21 11.22 -20.72
CA GLN A 94 -1.26 11.98 -21.40
C GLN A 94 -2.45 11.06 -21.77
N VAL A 95 -3.16 10.59 -20.75
CA VAL A 95 -4.33 9.70 -20.85
C VAL A 95 -5.48 10.27 -20.02
N PRO A 96 -6.73 9.81 -20.18
CA PRO A 96 -7.80 10.20 -19.27
C PRO A 96 -7.49 9.80 -17.83
N HIS A 97 -7.63 10.73 -16.90
CA HIS A 97 -7.33 10.52 -15.48
C HIS A 97 -8.60 10.35 -14.65
N GLY A 98 -8.57 9.36 -13.76
CA GLY A 98 -9.56 9.18 -12.70
C GLY A 98 -9.41 10.20 -11.57
N GLN A 99 -10.26 10.09 -10.57
CA GLN A 99 -10.26 10.97 -9.40
C GLN A 99 -10.06 10.16 -8.13
N VAL A 100 -9.30 10.71 -7.19
CA VAL A 100 -9.20 10.20 -5.82
C VAL A 100 -10.03 11.10 -4.91
N ARG A 101 -11.07 10.54 -4.29
CA ARG A 101 -12.05 11.23 -3.47
C ARG A 101 -11.86 10.89 -2.00
N SER A 102 -11.79 11.89 -1.15
CA SER A 102 -11.80 11.71 0.30
C SER A 102 -13.26 11.56 0.77
N CYS A 103 -13.57 10.47 1.46
CA CYS A 103 -14.87 10.15 1.98
C CYS A 103 -14.83 9.95 3.48
N THR A 104 -15.71 10.63 4.21
CA THR A 104 -15.90 10.43 5.65
C THR A 104 -17.11 9.56 5.89
N TYR A 105 -16.98 8.57 6.78
CA TYR A 105 -18.08 7.72 7.19
C TYR A 105 -18.01 7.42 8.69
N TYR A 106 -19.16 7.09 9.27
CA TYR A 106 -19.22 6.65 10.66
C TYR A 106 -19.09 5.13 10.73
N SER A 107 -18.14 4.64 11.52
CA SER A 107 -17.98 3.22 11.80
C SER A 107 -18.79 2.84 13.05
N GLU A 108 -19.78 2.01 12.87
CA GLU A 108 -20.54 1.46 13.99
C GLU A 108 -19.69 0.47 14.81
N THR A 109 -18.76 -0.20 14.17
CA THR A 109 -17.82 -1.12 14.82
C THR A 109 -16.90 -0.39 15.80
N GLN A 110 -16.37 0.79 15.41
CA GLN A 110 -15.44 1.55 16.23
C GLN A 110 -16.09 2.71 17.01
N LYS A 111 -17.36 3.03 16.71
CA LYS A 111 -18.08 4.18 17.30
C LYS A 111 -17.41 5.52 17.05
N GLU A 112 -16.79 5.68 15.87
CA GLU A 112 -16.11 6.92 15.49
C GLU A 112 -16.21 7.21 14.00
N PHE A 113 -15.90 8.46 13.61
CA PHE A 113 -15.77 8.85 12.22
C PHE A 113 -14.43 8.40 11.65
N ARG A 114 -14.48 7.77 10.48
CA ARG A 114 -13.33 7.32 9.70
C ARG A 114 -13.27 8.03 8.36
N ARG A 115 -12.11 8.00 7.75
CA ARG A 115 -11.87 8.49 6.40
C ARG A 115 -11.34 7.36 5.52
N CYS A 116 -11.89 7.27 4.30
CA CYS A 116 -11.31 6.45 3.24
C CYS A 116 -11.07 7.29 1.99
N MET A 117 -10.14 6.85 1.14
CA MET A 117 -9.89 7.40 -0.18
C MET A 117 -10.48 6.46 -1.24
N VAL A 118 -11.19 7.02 -2.21
CA VAL A 118 -11.84 6.23 -3.28
C VAL A 118 -11.39 6.74 -4.63
N TYR A 119 -10.65 5.91 -5.38
CA TYR A 119 -10.38 6.16 -6.79
C TYR A 119 -11.60 5.78 -7.62
N THR A 120 -12.02 6.68 -8.51
CA THR A 120 -13.03 6.45 -9.54
C THR A 120 -12.38 6.60 -10.92
N PRO A 121 -12.61 5.67 -11.89
CA PRO A 121 -11.97 5.77 -13.20
C PRO A 121 -12.48 6.99 -13.98
N ALA A 122 -11.71 7.46 -14.96
CA ALA A 122 -12.00 8.68 -15.73
C ALA A 122 -13.42 8.71 -16.32
N GLU A 123 -13.92 7.56 -16.74
CA GLU A 123 -15.27 7.41 -17.31
C GLU A 123 -16.42 7.42 -16.28
N TYR A 124 -16.10 7.44 -14.99
CA TYR A 124 -17.12 7.29 -13.93
C TYR A 124 -18.25 8.31 -14.04
N GLU A 125 -17.94 9.58 -14.25
CA GLU A 125 -18.96 10.62 -14.40
C GLU A 125 -19.63 10.62 -15.78
N THR A 126 -18.94 10.12 -16.80
CA THR A 126 -19.45 10.07 -18.17
C THR A 126 -20.58 9.03 -18.33
N TYR A 127 -20.49 7.92 -17.60
CA TYR A 127 -21.46 6.82 -17.68
C TYR A 127 -22.23 6.64 -16.37
N PRO A 128 -23.26 7.47 -16.08
CA PRO A 128 -23.92 7.52 -14.78
C PRO A 128 -24.72 6.25 -14.41
N LYS A 129 -24.98 5.36 -15.38
CA LYS A 129 -25.68 4.09 -15.15
C LYS A 129 -24.73 2.88 -15.03
N LYS A 130 -23.45 3.05 -15.37
CA LYS A 130 -22.46 1.98 -15.30
C LYS A 130 -22.09 1.69 -13.86
N ARG A 131 -22.03 0.39 -13.51
CA ARG A 131 -21.55 -0.10 -12.22
C ARG A 131 -20.18 -0.74 -12.39
N TYR A 132 -19.35 -0.64 -11.36
CA TYR A 132 -17.95 -1.00 -11.39
C TYR A 132 -17.63 -2.05 -10.35
N PRO A 133 -16.71 -2.98 -10.64
CA PRO A 133 -16.13 -3.83 -9.61
C PRO A 133 -15.29 -3.00 -8.66
N VAL A 134 -14.97 -3.56 -7.49
CA VAL A 134 -14.28 -2.85 -6.42
C VAL A 134 -13.07 -3.62 -5.94
N LEU A 135 -11.92 -2.94 -5.90
CA LEU A 135 -10.72 -3.37 -5.21
C LEU A 135 -10.59 -2.60 -3.89
N TYR A 136 -10.55 -3.30 -2.77
CA TYR A 136 -10.13 -2.77 -1.48
C TYR A 136 -8.62 -2.94 -1.36
N LEU A 137 -7.88 -1.82 -1.29
CA LEU A 137 -6.42 -1.82 -1.36
C LEU A 137 -5.81 -1.24 -0.09
N GLN A 138 -5.18 -2.10 0.71
CA GLN A 138 -4.75 -1.78 2.06
C GLN A 138 -3.27 -1.38 2.11
N HIS A 139 -2.97 -0.31 2.88
CA HIS A 139 -1.61 0.16 3.18
C HIS A 139 -0.91 -0.69 4.25
N GLY A 140 0.39 -0.46 4.47
CA GLY A 140 1.19 -1.15 5.47
C GLY A 140 1.25 -0.45 6.82
N MET A 141 1.98 -1.06 7.76
CA MET A 141 2.20 -0.49 9.08
C MET A 141 2.90 0.88 8.98
N GLY A 142 2.38 1.86 9.72
CA GLY A 142 2.99 3.19 9.77
C GLY A 142 2.60 4.13 8.63
N GLU A 143 1.65 3.74 7.81
CA GLU A 143 1.06 4.54 6.73
C GLU A 143 -0.43 4.77 6.99
N ASP A 144 -1.13 5.46 6.10
CA ASP A 144 -2.56 5.72 6.19
C ASP A 144 -3.28 5.50 4.85
N GLU A 145 -4.56 5.80 4.80
CA GLU A 145 -5.41 5.63 3.62
C GLU A 145 -4.96 6.47 2.41
N THR A 146 -4.04 7.42 2.57
CA THR A 146 -3.51 8.23 1.47
C THR A 146 -2.32 7.58 0.77
N GLY A 147 -1.63 6.65 1.43
CA GLY A 147 -0.35 6.09 1.00
C GLY A 147 -0.37 5.54 -0.43
N TRP A 148 -1.36 4.75 -0.80
CA TRP A 148 -1.46 4.19 -2.14
C TRP A 148 -1.67 5.25 -3.24
N SER A 149 -2.40 6.33 -2.95
CA SER A 149 -2.64 7.40 -3.93
C SER A 149 -1.53 8.44 -4.00
N THR A 150 -0.66 8.50 -3.00
CA THR A 150 0.49 9.41 -2.93
C THR A 150 1.80 8.68 -3.24
N GLN A 151 2.43 8.04 -2.25
CA GLN A 151 3.67 7.28 -2.44
C GLN A 151 3.49 6.13 -3.44
N GLY A 152 2.35 5.42 -3.37
CA GLY A 152 2.03 4.28 -4.22
C GLY A 152 1.71 4.65 -5.66
N ARG A 153 1.27 5.88 -5.93
CA ARG A 153 0.86 6.37 -7.27
C ARG A 153 -0.16 5.46 -7.96
N MET A 154 -0.98 4.78 -7.18
CA MET A 154 -1.98 3.81 -7.65
C MET A 154 -2.91 4.41 -8.70
N ASN A 155 -3.34 5.67 -8.53
CA ASN A 155 -4.19 6.37 -9.48
C ASN A 155 -3.54 6.46 -10.89
N HIS A 156 -2.26 6.78 -10.99
CA HIS A 156 -1.55 6.81 -12.28
C HIS A 156 -1.35 5.41 -12.85
N ILE A 157 -1.07 4.41 -12.00
CA ILE A 157 -1.00 3.00 -12.43
C ILE A 157 -2.35 2.56 -13.03
N MET A 158 -3.46 2.88 -12.35
CA MET A 158 -4.81 2.58 -12.83
C MET A 158 -5.11 3.28 -14.16
N ASP A 159 -4.87 4.60 -14.24
CA ASP A 159 -5.14 5.38 -15.44
C ASP A 159 -4.39 4.84 -16.67
N ASN A 160 -3.10 4.55 -16.51
CA ASN A 160 -2.24 4.05 -17.58
C ASN A 160 -2.65 2.64 -18.03
N LEU A 161 -2.99 1.75 -17.08
CA LEU A 161 -3.41 0.39 -17.40
C LEU A 161 -4.80 0.36 -18.04
N ILE A 162 -5.74 1.20 -17.58
CA ILE A 162 -7.07 1.32 -18.19
C ILE A 162 -6.94 1.87 -19.62
N ALA A 163 -6.19 2.95 -19.81
CA ALA A 163 -6.01 3.58 -21.11
C ALA A 163 -5.34 2.65 -22.12
N SER A 164 -4.44 1.77 -21.68
CA SER A 164 -3.82 0.74 -22.53
C SER A 164 -4.66 -0.52 -22.71
N GLY A 165 -5.88 -0.58 -22.17
CA GLY A 165 -6.78 -1.74 -22.27
C GLY A 165 -6.31 -2.97 -21.47
N LYS A 166 -5.34 -2.81 -20.59
CA LYS A 166 -4.77 -3.91 -19.78
C LYS A 166 -5.53 -4.18 -18.49
N CYS A 167 -6.30 -3.21 -18.02
CA CYS A 167 -7.05 -3.30 -16.76
C CYS A 167 -8.51 -2.92 -16.98
N VAL A 168 -9.41 -3.63 -16.34
CA VAL A 168 -10.85 -3.29 -16.31
C VAL A 168 -11.04 -2.03 -15.48
N PRO A 169 -11.84 -1.03 -15.94
CA PRO A 169 -12.21 0.10 -15.09
C PRO A 169 -12.91 -0.36 -13.82
N MET A 170 -12.37 0.03 -12.65
CA MET A 170 -12.85 -0.35 -11.33
C MET A 170 -12.74 0.80 -10.34
N LEU A 171 -13.45 0.71 -9.23
CA LEU A 171 -13.21 1.53 -8.04
C LEU A 171 -12.06 0.93 -7.24
N VAL A 172 -11.20 1.79 -6.65
CA VAL A 172 -10.21 1.36 -5.67
C VAL A 172 -10.48 2.10 -4.37
N VAL A 173 -10.73 1.34 -3.29
CA VAL A 173 -11.04 1.86 -1.96
C VAL A 173 -9.86 1.62 -1.04
N MET A 174 -9.37 2.67 -0.41
CA MET A 174 -8.26 2.66 0.52
C MET A 174 -8.75 3.21 1.85
N ASP A 175 -8.79 2.37 2.88
CA ASP A 175 -9.19 2.78 4.24
C ASP A 175 -7.97 2.78 5.17
N SER A 176 -8.06 3.48 6.30
CA SER A 176 -7.03 3.37 7.31
C SER A 176 -7.02 1.97 7.92
N GLY A 177 -5.87 1.33 7.95
CA GLY A 177 -5.67 0.04 8.63
C GLY A 177 -5.60 0.16 10.15
N ASP A 178 -5.50 1.38 10.67
CA ASP A 178 -5.52 1.68 12.08
C ASP A 178 -6.96 1.64 12.60
N VAL A 179 -7.28 0.58 13.30
CA VAL A 179 -8.61 0.35 13.87
C VAL A 179 -8.66 0.52 15.39
N GLU A 180 -7.52 0.60 16.04
CA GLU A 180 -7.40 0.98 17.44
C GLU A 180 -6.30 2.02 17.57
N ALA A 181 -6.49 3.03 18.41
CA ALA A 181 -5.65 4.24 18.54
C ALA A 181 -4.18 4.02 18.17
N PRO A 182 -3.75 4.63 17.06
CA PRO A 182 -2.51 4.26 16.39
C PRO A 182 -1.33 4.48 17.31
N PHE A 183 -0.38 3.53 17.28
CA PHE A 183 1.00 3.72 17.75
C PHE A 183 1.19 4.51 19.07
N ARG A 184 0.18 4.53 19.94
CA ARG A 184 0.44 4.90 21.34
C ARG A 184 1.03 3.66 22.00
N PRO A 185 2.32 3.68 22.39
CA PRO A 185 2.87 2.59 23.17
C PRO A 185 1.97 2.42 24.41
N ARG A 186 1.14 1.41 24.44
CA ARG A 186 0.46 1.01 25.66
C ARG A 186 1.54 0.37 26.53
N LEU A 187 2.16 1.17 27.37
CA LEU A 187 3.15 0.73 28.32
C LEU A 187 2.66 -0.54 29.04
N GLY A 188 3.30 -1.67 28.79
CA GLY A 188 3.11 -2.92 29.52
C GLY A 188 2.33 -4.03 28.85
N LYS A 189 1.95 -3.94 27.56
CA LYS A 189 1.36 -5.05 26.82
C LYS A 189 2.34 -5.67 25.82
N ASP A 190 2.26 -6.99 25.66
CA ASP A 190 3.02 -7.70 24.63
C ASP A 190 2.55 -7.25 23.24
N ILE A 191 3.48 -6.79 22.41
CA ILE A 191 3.23 -6.33 21.05
C ILE A 191 2.58 -7.41 20.16
N ASN A 192 2.77 -8.68 20.49
CA ASN A 192 2.17 -9.80 19.77
C ASN A 192 0.70 -10.02 20.14
N GLU A 193 0.33 -9.76 21.41
CA GLU A 193 -1.08 -9.78 21.84
C GLU A 193 -1.85 -8.60 21.22
N GLU A 194 -1.22 -7.40 21.16
CA GLU A 194 -1.81 -6.26 20.47
C GLU A 194 -2.00 -6.53 18.97
N ARG A 195 -1.00 -7.09 18.27
CA ARG A 195 -1.10 -7.41 16.85
C ARG A 195 -2.23 -8.40 16.54
N ALA A 196 -2.49 -9.37 17.39
CA ALA A 196 -3.59 -10.30 17.24
C ALA A 196 -4.96 -9.62 17.36
N LEU A 197 -5.08 -8.59 18.21
CA LEU A 197 -6.31 -7.80 18.38
C LEU A 197 -6.57 -6.86 17.20
N TYR A 198 -5.53 -6.23 16.64
CA TYR A 198 -5.67 -5.36 15.45
C TYR A 198 -6.22 -6.07 14.22
N GLY A 199 -5.86 -7.34 14.03
CA GLY A 199 -6.41 -8.14 12.92
C GLY A 199 -7.89 -8.43 13.08
N ALA A 200 -8.37 -8.68 14.29
CA ALA A 200 -9.74 -9.11 14.55
C ALA A 200 -10.78 -7.99 14.39
N THR A 201 -10.43 -6.74 14.65
CA THR A 201 -11.35 -5.61 14.52
C THR A 201 -11.39 -5.05 13.10
N PHE A 202 -10.28 -5.13 12.37
CA PHE A 202 -10.18 -4.57 11.02
C PHE A 202 -11.15 -5.22 10.02
N TYR A 203 -11.26 -6.56 10.00
CA TYR A 203 -12.19 -7.21 9.08
C TYR A 203 -13.65 -6.86 9.38
N ASP A 204 -13.99 -6.62 10.64
CA ASP A 204 -15.33 -6.19 11.02
C ASP A 204 -15.64 -4.78 10.47
N VAL A 205 -14.71 -3.84 10.55
CA VAL A 205 -14.84 -2.52 9.94
C VAL A 205 -15.05 -2.64 8.42
N ILE A 206 -14.23 -3.45 7.76
CA ILE A 206 -14.36 -3.67 6.30
C ILE A 206 -15.72 -4.25 5.95
N LEU A 207 -16.12 -5.34 6.61
CA LEU A 207 -17.31 -6.11 6.24
C LEU A 207 -18.62 -5.45 6.68
N LYS A 208 -18.64 -4.84 7.87
CA LYS A 208 -19.86 -4.31 8.49
C LYS A 208 -20.09 -2.83 8.20
N ASP A 209 -19.03 -2.05 8.04
CA ASP A 209 -19.10 -0.60 7.89
C ASP A 209 -18.71 -0.11 6.50
N LEU A 210 -17.48 -0.41 6.04
CA LEU A 210 -16.91 0.16 4.82
C LEU A 210 -17.60 -0.38 3.56
N ILE A 211 -17.69 -1.69 3.36
CA ILE A 211 -18.33 -2.29 2.18
C ILE A 211 -19.77 -1.80 2.02
N PRO A 212 -20.65 -1.86 3.06
CA PRO A 212 -22.01 -1.33 2.95
C PRO A 212 -22.06 0.18 2.65
N MET A 213 -21.14 0.96 3.18
CA MET A 213 -21.07 2.40 2.90
C MET A 213 -20.69 2.64 1.43
N ILE A 214 -19.66 1.97 0.92
CA ILE A 214 -19.22 2.09 -0.48
C ILE A 214 -20.34 1.66 -1.43
N ASP A 215 -21.00 0.53 -1.17
CA ASP A 215 -22.08 0.02 -2.02
C ASP A 215 -23.32 0.94 -2.05
N ARG A 216 -23.57 1.71 -0.99
CA ARG A 216 -24.64 2.74 -0.96
C ARG A 216 -24.24 4.04 -1.66
N THR A 217 -22.96 4.41 -1.59
CA THR A 217 -22.47 5.73 -2.02
C THR A 217 -22.02 5.74 -3.47
N PHE A 218 -21.46 4.63 -3.94
CA PHE A 218 -20.87 4.51 -5.27
C PHE A 218 -21.60 3.47 -6.12
N ARG A 219 -21.43 3.56 -7.43
CA ARG A 219 -22.02 2.62 -8.39
C ARG A 219 -21.18 1.35 -8.46
N THR A 220 -21.35 0.46 -7.52
CA THR A 220 -20.63 -0.79 -7.38
C THR A 220 -21.42 -1.97 -7.96
N LYS A 221 -20.70 -2.99 -8.42
CA LYS A 221 -21.19 -4.36 -8.54
C LYS A 221 -20.96 -5.02 -7.19
N THR A 222 -22.03 -5.49 -6.53
CA THR A 222 -22.01 -5.83 -5.09
C THR A 222 -21.73 -7.30 -4.80
N ASP A 223 -21.69 -8.14 -5.82
CA ASP A 223 -21.44 -9.57 -5.67
C ASP A 223 -19.95 -9.88 -5.46
N ARG A 224 -19.63 -11.07 -4.99
CA ARG A 224 -18.27 -11.52 -4.72
C ARG A 224 -17.37 -11.58 -5.94
N GLU A 225 -17.95 -11.87 -7.12
CA GLU A 225 -17.20 -11.99 -8.37
C GLU A 225 -16.67 -10.64 -8.87
N HIS A 226 -17.18 -9.55 -8.28
CA HIS A 226 -16.75 -8.19 -8.57
C HIS A 226 -16.11 -7.49 -7.37
N ARG A 227 -15.64 -8.28 -6.38
CA ARG A 227 -14.96 -7.74 -5.19
C ARG A 227 -13.60 -8.38 -4.99
N ALA A 228 -12.58 -7.53 -4.97
CA ALA A 228 -11.19 -7.87 -4.71
C ALA A 228 -10.69 -7.21 -3.43
N MET A 229 -9.71 -7.82 -2.78
CA MET A 229 -8.94 -7.15 -1.74
C MET A 229 -7.46 -7.48 -1.90
N ALA A 230 -6.61 -6.47 -1.73
CA ALA A 230 -5.17 -6.63 -1.71
C ALA A 230 -4.54 -5.66 -0.72
N GLY A 231 -3.29 -5.92 -0.34
CA GLY A 231 -2.57 -5.01 0.55
C GLY A 231 -1.07 -5.27 0.57
N LEU A 232 -0.34 -4.25 1.00
CA LEU A 232 1.10 -4.32 1.18
C LEU A 232 1.48 -4.59 2.65
N SER A 233 2.52 -5.38 2.90
CA SER A 233 3.08 -5.59 4.24
C SER A 233 1.99 -6.00 5.26
N TRP A 234 1.78 -5.21 6.31
CA TRP A 234 0.69 -5.40 7.28
C TRP A 234 -0.69 -5.41 6.62
N GLY A 235 -0.92 -4.59 5.60
CA GLY A 235 -2.15 -4.61 4.79
C GLY A 235 -2.36 -5.92 4.04
N GLY A 236 -1.30 -6.61 3.64
CA GLY A 236 -1.37 -7.97 3.11
C GLY A 236 -1.84 -8.98 4.16
N HIS A 237 -1.35 -8.87 5.40
CA HIS A 237 -1.84 -9.65 6.53
C HIS A 237 -3.32 -9.37 6.83
N GLN A 238 -3.71 -8.09 6.86
CA GLN A 238 -5.11 -7.69 7.02
C GLN A 238 -5.99 -8.22 5.88
N THR A 239 -5.48 -8.26 4.65
CA THR A 239 -6.16 -8.85 3.50
C THR A 239 -6.45 -10.33 3.74
N PHE A 240 -5.48 -11.11 4.17
CA PHE A 240 -5.68 -12.53 4.47
C PHE A 240 -6.70 -12.75 5.58
N ASN A 241 -6.60 -12.02 6.70
CA ASN A 241 -7.54 -12.13 7.82
C ASN A 241 -8.97 -11.73 7.43
N THR A 242 -9.12 -10.82 6.46
CA THR A 242 -10.44 -10.39 5.99
C THR A 242 -11.02 -11.35 4.96
N THR A 243 -10.22 -11.78 3.98
CA THR A 243 -10.75 -12.48 2.79
C THR A 243 -10.84 -13.99 2.97
N LEU A 244 -9.81 -14.61 3.56
CA LEU A 244 -9.73 -16.07 3.63
C LEU A 244 -10.85 -16.72 4.46
N PRO A 245 -11.28 -16.13 5.61
CA PRO A 245 -12.47 -16.60 6.31
C PRO A 245 -13.80 -16.24 5.60
N HIS A 246 -13.78 -15.30 4.63
CA HIS A 246 -14.99 -14.73 4.02
C HIS A 246 -14.97 -14.84 2.48
N LEU A 247 -14.64 -16.04 1.95
CA LEU A 247 -14.66 -16.32 0.52
C LEU A 247 -16.07 -16.24 -0.11
N ASP A 248 -17.12 -16.06 0.68
CA ASP A 248 -18.46 -15.67 0.23
C ASP A 248 -18.58 -14.19 -0.16
N LYS A 249 -17.59 -13.37 0.19
CA LYS A 249 -17.54 -11.93 -0.08
C LYS A 249 -16.50 -11.52 -1.12
N PHE A 250 -15.42 -12.30 -1.26
CA PHE A 250 -14.29 -11.97 -2.14
C PHE A 250 -13.93 -13.15 -3.02
N SER A 251 -13.55 -12.88 -4.27
CA SER A 251 -13.02 -13.89 -5.21
C SER A 251 -11.65 -13.54 -5.81
N TYR A 252 -11.10 -12.38 -5.49
CA TYR A 252 -9.77 -11.95 -5.92
C TYR A 252 -8.98 -11.48 -4.70
N ILE A 253 -7.80 -12.05 -4.47
CA ILE A 253 -7.01 -11.82 -3.27
C ILE A 253 -5.55 -11.56 -3.66
N GLY A 254 -4.96 -10.48 -3.16
CA GLY A 254 -3.57 -10.12 -3.40
C GLY A 254 -2.80 -9.74 -2.13
N SER A 255 -1.55 -10.16 -2.04
CA SER A 255 -0.68 -9.75 -0.94
C SER A 255 0.70 -9.39 -1.48
N PHE A 256 1.17 -8.20 -1.14
CA PHE A 256 2.44 -7.64 -1.57
C PHE A 256 3.37 -7.54 -0.35
N SER A 257 4.35 -8.42 -0.25
CA SER A 257 5.25 -8.52 0.93
C SER A 257 4.52 -8.75 2.26
N GLY A 258 3.35 -9.36 2.22
CA GLY A 258 2.47 -9.55 3.39
C GLY A 258 2.45 -10.98 3.91
N ALA A 259 3.55 -11.72 3.75
CA ALA A 259 3.64 -13.10 4.20
C ALA A 259 3.39 -13.26 5.71
N ILE A 260 2.84 -14.39 6.06
CA ILE A 260 2.49 -14.74 7.43
C ILE A 260 3.55 -15.72 7.94
N PHE A 261 4.23 -15.33 9.02
CA PHE A 261 5.27 -16.17 9.62
C PHE A 261 4.69 -17.19 10.59
N GLY A 262 5.24 -18.39 10.57
CA GLY A 262 5.01 -19.41 11.62
C GLY A 262 3.64 -20.05 11.62
N LEU A 263 2.79 -19.83 10.60
CA LEU A 263 1.51 -20.50 10.49
C LEU A 263 1.62 -21.82 9.72
N ASP A 264 0.92 -22.82 10.20
CA ASP A 264 0.66 -24.03 9.43
C ASP A 264 -0.43 -23.74 8.39
N MET A 265 -0.08 -23.82 7.10
CA MET A 265 -0.99 -23.53 6.00
C MET A 265 -2.20 -24.47 5.96
N LYS A 266 -2.12 -25.66 6.56
CA LYS A 266 -3.28 -26.58 6.60
C LYS A 266 -4.36 -26.14 7.58
N THR A 267 -3.96 -25.52 8.69
CA THR A 267 -4.87 -25.21 9.80
C THR A 267 -5.20 -23.73 9.94
N CYS A 268 -4.35 -22.84 9.37
CA CYS A 268 -4.59 -21.41 9.45
C CYS A 268 -5.89 -21.00 8.72
N PHE A 269 -6.45 -19.85 9.09
CA PHE A 269 -7.69 -19.31 8.53
C PHE A 269 -8.84 -20.32 8.47
N ASN A 270 -9.05 -21.02 9.60
CA ASN A 270 -10.06 -22.08 9.73
C ASN A 270 -9.87 -23.25 8.73
N GLY A 271 -8.63 -23.54 8.34
CA GLY A 271 -8.31 -24.64 7.44
C GLY A 271 -8.74 -24.39 6.00
N VAL A 272 -8.85 -23.14 5.56
CA VAL A 272 -9.32 -22.75 4.22
C VAL A 272 -8.54 -23.41 3.08
N PHE A 273 -7.27 -23.73 3.30
CA PHE A 273 -6.39 -24.38 2.32
C PHE A 273 -6.39 -25.91 2.42
N SER A 274 -7.12 -26.51 3.36
CA SER A 274 -7.20 -27.98 3.51
C SER A 274 -8.01 -28.64 2.38
N ASP A 275 -8.90 -27.89 1.73
CA ASP A 275 -9.63 -28.29 0.53
C ASP A 275 -9.16 -27.41 -0.65
N ALA A 276 -8.06 -27.83 -1.29
CA ALA A 276 -7.46 -27.10 -2.40
C ALA A 276 -8.39 -26.95 -3.61
N ASP A 277 -9.14 -28.00 -3.94
CA ASP A 277 -10.10 -27.96 -5.05
C ASP A 277 -11.24 -26.98 -4.77
N GLY A 278 -11.76 -26.98 -3.56
CA GLY A 278 -12.79 -26.04 -3.12
C GLY A 278 -12.27 -24.60 -3.10
N PHE A 279 -11.06 -24.38 -2.62
CA PHE A 279 -10.41 -23.08 -2.64
C PHE A 279 -10.23 -22.57 -4.07
N ASN A 280 -9.61 -23.39 -4.93
CA ASN A 280 -9.30 -23.02 -6.32
C ASN A 280 -10.56 -22.79 -7.18
N LYS A 281 -11.71 -23.36 -6.82
CA LYS A 281 -13.02 -23.07 -7.45
C LYS A 281 -13.64 -21.76 -6.98
N ARG A 282 -13.33 -21.36 -5.75
CA ARG A 282 -13.94 -20.18 -5.12
C ARG A 282 -13.11 -18.92 -5.33
N VAL A 283 -11.79 -19.03 -5.50
CA VAL A 283 -10.89 -17.88 -5.68
C VAL A 283 -10.48 -17.80 -7.13
N ASN A 284 -10.95 -16.74 -7.82
CA ASN A 284 -10.68 -16.53 -9.25
C ASN A 284 -9.23 -16.11 -9.51
N TYR A 285 -8.63 -15.39 -8.56
CA TYR A 285 -7.23 -14.99 -8.64
C TYR A 285 -6.63 -14.83 -7.25
N PHE A 286 -5.54 -15.55 -7.01
CA PHE A 286 -4.76 -15.46 -5.78
C PHE A 286 -3.32 -15.11 -6.13
N PHE A 287 -2.86 -13.95 -5.66
CA PHE A 287 -1.57 -13.38 -6.02
C PHE A 287 -0.73 -13.07 -4.79
N LEU A 288 0.53 -13.49 -4.81
CA LEU A 288 1.53 -13.10 -3.83
C LEU A 288 2.74 -12.50 -4.55
N GLY A 289 3.22 -11.36 -4.07
CA GLY A 289 4.42 -10.73 -4.62
C GLY A 289 5.33 -10.17 -3.53
N CYS A 290 6.63 -10.09 -3.81
CA CYS A 290 7.61 -9.47 -2.91
C CYS A 290 8.84 -8.99 -3.69
N GLY A 291 9.76 -8.30 -3.03
CA GLY A 291 11.07 -7.96 -3.58
C GLY A 291 12.06 -9.11 -3.46
N THR A 292 13.01 -9.22 -4.39
CA THR A 292 14.08 -10.25 -4.31
C THR A 292 15.04 -10.02 -3.15
N GLU A 293 15.16 -8.78 -2.66
CA GLU A 293 16.01 -8.40 -1.52
C GLU A 293 15.27 -8.50 -0.16
N GLU A 294 14.01 -8.97 -0.17
CA GLU A 294 13.23 -9.18 1.05
C GLU A 294 13.42 -10.58 1.63
N GLN A 295 13.38 -10.66 2.96
CA GLN A 295 13.36 -11.93 3.70
C GLN A 295 12.06 -12.06 4.52
N MET A 296 10.94 -11.69 3.92
CA MET A 296 9.61 -11.69 4.56
C MET A 296 8.88 -13.03 4.47
N GLY A 297 9.51 -14.07 3.93
CA GLY A 297 8.94 -15.43 3.89
C GLY A 297 7.86 -15.65 2.83
N THR A 298 7.59 -14.69 1.94
CA THR A 298 6.55 -14.79 0.90
C THR A 298 6.79 -15.99 -0.02
N LYS A 299 8.01 -16.19 -0.50
CA LYS A 299 8.38 -17.34 -1.35
C LYS A 299 8.10 -18.67 -0.67
N LYS A 300 8.52 -18.82 0.59
CA LYS A 300 8.27 -20.03 1.38
C LYS A 300 6.78 -20.29 1.58
N MET A 301 5.99 -19.23 1.77
CA MET A 301 4.53 -19.35 1.86
C MET A 301 3.94 -19.86 0.54
N VAL A 302 4.39 -19.32 -0.61
CA VAL A 302 3.98 -19.79 -1.94
C VAL A 302 4.32 -21.26 -2.15
N GLU A 303 5.56 -21.67 -1.82
CA GLU A 303 5.98 -23.08 -1.90
C GLU A 303 5.06 -23.99 -1.09
N SER A 304 4.77 -23.62 0.16
CA SER A 304 3.85 -24.41 1.02
C SER A 304 2.41 -24.46 0.49
N LEU A 305 1.91 -23.36 -0.11
CA LEU A 305 0.59 -23.35 -0.74
C LEU A 305 0.55 -24.22 -2.00
N CYS A 306 1.58 -24.19 -2.83
CA CYS A 306 1.70 -25.05 -4.01
C CYS A 306 1.77 -26.53 -3.64
N GLU A 307 2.49 -26.90 -2.56
CA GLU A 307 2.53 -28.27 -2.04
C GLU A 307 1.15 -28.79 -1.60
N LEU A 308 0.27 -27.88 -1.16
CA LEU A 308 -1.13 -28.19 -0.85
C LEU A 308 -2.04 -28.24 -2.08
N GLY A 309 -1.55 -27.92 -3.27
CA GLY A 309 -2.33 -27.85 -4.50
C GLY A 309 -3.09 -26.54 -4.71
N ILE A 310 -2.80 -25.50 -3.94
CA ILE A 310 -3.39 -24.16 -4.11
C ILE A 310 -2.78 -23.49 -5.33
N LYS A 311 -3.63 -22.97 -6.21
CA LYS A 311 -3.21 -22.13 -7.35
C LYS A 311 -2.92 -20.73 -6.87
N VAL A 312 -1.66 -20.32 -6.96
CA VAL A 312 -1.20 -18.99 -6.58
C VAL A 312 -0.26 -18.46 -7.66
N ASP A 313 -0.52 -17.23 -8.11
CA ASP A 313 0.42 -16.50 -8.96
C ASP A 313 1.45 -15.81 -8.07
N TYR A 314 2.72 -16.01 -8.40
CA TYR A 314 3.83 -15.45 -7.65
C TYR A 314 4.67 -14.51 -8.51
N TYR A 315 4.99 -13.35 -7.94
CA TYR A 315 5.82 -12.33 -8.60
C TYR A 315 6.97 -11.89 -7.70
N GLU A 316 8.19 -11.85 -8.25
CA GLU A 316 9.37 -11.29 -7.59
C GLU A 316 9.78 -9.96 -8.27
N SER A 317 9.72 -8.87 -7.53
CA SER A 317 10.25 -7.57 -7.95
C SER A 317 11.77 -7.58 -7.84
N LYS A 318 12.46 -7.69 -8.96
CA LYS A 318 13.91 -7.84 -9.02
C LYS A 318 14.64 -6.60 -8.50
N GLY A 319 15.63 -6.83 -7.61
CA GLY A 319 16.53 -5.80 -7.08
C GLY A 319 15.86 -4.80 -6.15
N THR A 320 14.71 -5.16 -5.55
CA THR A 320 13.98 -4.30 -4.62
C THR A 320 13.72 -5.01 -3.30
N GLY A 321 13.61 -4.22 -2.23
CA GLY A 321 13.34 -4.67 -0.87
C GLY A 321 11.90 -4.41 -0.43
N HIS A 322 11.71 -4.24 0.88
CA HIS A 322 10.42 -3.94 1.49
C HIS A 322 10.09 -2.45 1.33
N GLU A 323 9.65 -2.04 0.15
CA GLU A 323 9.57 -0.64 -0.27
C GLU A 323 8.49 -0.39 -1.32
N TRP A 324 8.16 0.91 -1.53
CA TRP A 324 7.10 1.33 -2.45
C TRP A 324 7.32 0.88 -3.89
N LEU A 325 8.56 0.78 -4.38
CA LEU A 325 8.81 0.31 -5.74
C LEU A 325 8.39 -1.14 -5.93
N THR A 326 8.68 -2.01 -4.95
CA THR A 326 8.19 -3.40 -4.92
C THR A 326 6.66 -3.43 -5.02
N TRP A 327 5.98 -2.67 -4.19
CA TRP A 327 4.52 -2.71 -4.11
C TRP A 327 3.83 -2.10 -5.33
N ARG A 328 4.39 -1.04 -5.92
CA ARG A 328 3.95 -0.51 -7.22
C ARG A 328 4.05 -1.54 -8.33
N ARG A 329 5.16 -2.28 -8.39
CA ARG A 329 5.37 -3.35 -9.39
C ARG A 329 4.41 -4.51 -9.13
N CYS A 330 4.23 -4.96 -7.89
CA CYS A 330 3.23 -5.96 -7.54
C CYS A 330 1.81 -5.53 -7.94
N LEU A 331 1.44 -4.29 -7.67
CA LEU A 331 0.12 -3.76 -8.07
C LEU A 331 -0.05 -3.75 -9.60
N LYS A 332 0.99 -3.35 -10.35
CA LYS A 332 1.00 -3.37 -11.82
C LYS A 332 0.76 -4.78 -12.38
N GLU A 333 1.35 -5.80 -11.77
CA GLU A 333 1.16 -7.20 -12.19
C GLU A 333 -0.19 -7.78 -11.74
N PHE A 334 -0.70 -7.36 -10.60
CA PHE A 334 -1.97 -7.81 -10.02
C PHE A 334 -3.20 -7.29 -10.79
N LEU A 335 -3.27 -5.98 -11.04
CA LEU A 335 -4.44 -5.30 -11.61
C LEU A 335 -4.93 -5.88 -12.94
N PRO A 336 -4.05 -6.25 -13.90
CA PRO A 336 -4.49 -6.81 -15.19
C PRO A 336 -5.27 -8.11 -15.10
N ASN A 337 -5.22 -8.81 -13.98
CA ASN A 337 -5.87 -10.12 -13.80
C ASN A 337 -7.21 -10.03 -13.07
N LEU A 338 -7.62 -8.83 -12.66
CA LEU A 338 -8.88 -8.62 -11.95
C LEU A 338 -10.07 -8.49 -12.91
N PHE A 339 -11.18 -9.15 -12.56
CA PHE A 339 -12.51 -8.95 -13.16
C PHE A 339 -12.61 -9.18 -14.69
N LYS A 340 -11.82 -10.09 -15.23
CA LYS A 340 -11.80 -10.40 -16.68
C LYS A 340 -12.88 -11.39 -17.13
N HIS A 341 -13.68 -11.92 -16.17
CA HIS A 341 -14.68 -12.96 -16.44
C HIS A 341 -16.09 -12.41 -16.34
#